data_50716d3e845013a5e4d6695b9148314d
#
_entry.id   50716d3e845013a5e4d6695b9148314d
#
_cell.length_a   1.000
_cell.length_b   1.000
_cell.length_c   1.000
_cell.angle_alpha   90.00
_cell.angle_beta   90.00
_cell.angle_gamma   90.00
#
_symmetry.space_group_name_H-M   'P 1'
#
loop_
_entity.id
_entity.type
_entity.pdbx_description
1 polymer ?
#
loop_
_entity_poly.entity_id
_entity_poly.type
_entity_poly.pdbx_seq_one_letter_code
_entity_poly.pdbx_strand_id
1 'polypeptide(L)'
;MNGQQAAPSWDDIRDAKVDLRGADRTVNRLLIAAAAAFGDSVALTDGVTAITYTDLPAYAAGAAGGLHAAGVGHGDRVVVVSANRLELLEIFLGCSWLGAIFVPLNPDSPVEQLATFLQYVEPTAILAEAACFAAVHEAASDLVRVGMIGESDDATAGVTEWQWKPAEPREPAASEPASPLSILMTSGTTGVSKGVVCPHGQFIQWGDSVGALLNLTPADVAYTCLPLFHTNALNGVIQSLIHGSRFHIGERFSVSRFWERIIDAEATVTYLLGATVSMLLTRTPGEVDRAHGVSRILAPGTTTAVVTEFERRFGSELIEGHGMTETNLTIAPPRKERRLGFMGTVVEGFEATAVDEHGVEVEDGVAGELLLRTSIPDAFSLGYWHMPEATEAANRSGWFHSGDRVVREQGWYRFLDRIKDVIRRRGENISAWEVEQVLDSIPGVIRSAVIPVPSEFGEDEVMAFIRTADGAVGDSKAIIDSCERRLPRYAVPRYLDYVTEFPLTDTGKIRKHELRLIGVTETTWDSTEYRASRSR
;
A
#
# COMPACT_ATOMS: atom_id res chain seq x y z
N MET A 1 -39.19 27.88 1.97
CA MET A 1 -38.41 27.68 3.21
C MET A 1 -37.66 26.36 3.03
N ASN A 2 -36.44 26.48 2.52
CA ASN A 2 -35.58 25.30 2.31
C ASN A 2 -34.90 24.98 3.64
N GLY A 3 -35.34 23.90 4.28
CA GLY A 3 -34.65 23.34 5.44
C GLY A 3 -33.33 22.71 4.97
N GLN A 4 -32.23 23.45 5.03
CA GLN A 4 -30.91 22.86 5.08
C GLN A 4 -30.83 22.06 6.38
N GLN A 5 -30.85 20.72 6.30
CA GLN A 5 -30.43 19.88 7.39
C GLN A 5 -28.97 20.25 7.70
N ALA A 6 -28.73 20.68 8.92
CA ALA A 6 -27.36 20.88 9.41
C ALA A 6 -26.59 19.57 9.25
N ALA A 7 -25.35 19.65 8.77
CA ALA A 7 -24.47 18.49 8.72
C ALA A 7 -24.35 17.91 10.16
N PRO A 8 -24.41 16.57 10.31
CA PRO A 8 -24.34 15.93 11.62
C PRO A 8 -23.07 16.35 12.38
N SER A 9 -23.19 16.50 13.68
CA SER A 9 -22.03 16.82 14.53
C SER A 9 -21.08 15.62 14.56
N TRP A 10 -19.82 15.86 14.86
CA TRP A 10 -18.79 14.81 14.95
C TRP A 10 -19.08 13.76 16.05
N ASP A 11 -19.86 14.11 17.05
CA ASP A 11 -20.29 13.19 18.11
C ASP A 11 -21.43 12.29 17.64
N ASP A 12 -22.33 12.78 16.77
CA ASP A 12 -23.40 11.97 16.15
C ASP A 12 -22.85 10.90 15.20
N ILE A 13 -21.66 11.12 14.60
CA ILE A 13 -21.00 10.20 13.68
C ILE A 13 -20.27 9.07 14.42
N ARG A 14 -19.80 9.30 15.65
CA ARG A 14 -19.20 8.25 16.50
C ARG A 14 -20.18 7.12 16.85
N ASP A 15 -21.45 7.41 16.91
CA ASP A 15 -22.50 6.43 17.26
C ASP A 15 -22.92 5.54 16.09
N ALA A 16 -22.47 5.84 14.85
CA ALA A 16 -22.87 5.10 13.65
C ALA A 16 -21.88 3.99 13.22
N LYS A 17 -20.74 3.82 13.90
CA LYS A 17 -19.76 2.78 13.56
C LYS A 17 -19.95 1.50 14.37
N VAL A 18 -19.49 0.36 13.80
CA VAL A 18 -19.37 -0.89 14.53
C VAL A 18 -18.19 -0.82 15.51
N ASP A 19 -18.44 -0.94 16.81
CA ASP A 19 -17.43 -0.95 17.87
C ASP A 19 -17.16 -2.39 18.33
N LEU A 20 -16.04 -2.96 17.91
CA LEU A 20 -15.59 -4.29 18.31
C LEU A 20 -14.49 -4.19 19.36
N ARG A 21 -14.66 -4.89 20.49
CA ARG A 21 -13.73 -4.85 21.62
C ARG A 21 -13.27 -6.24 22.07
N GLY A 22 -12.08 -6.31 22.63
CA GLY A 22 -11.55 -7.55 23.21
C GLY A 22 -11.58 -8.71 22.20
N ALA A 23 -12.15 -9.83 22.59
CA ALA A 23 -12.22 -11.05 21.79
C ALA A 23 -13.09 -10.92 20.51
N ASP A 24 -13.96 -9.91 20.43
CA ASP A 24 -14.81 -9.69 19.24
C ASP A 24 -14.09 -9.00 18.08
N ARG A 25 -12.83 -8.60 18.23
CA ARG A 25 -12.03 -7.94 17.18
C ARG A 25 -11.62 -8.94 16.09
N THR A 26 -12.61 -9.58 15.48
CA THR A 26 -12.43 -10.50 14.35
C THR A 26 -13.30 -10.09 13.16
N VAL A 27 -12.87 -10.42 11.93
CA VAL A 27 -13.64 -10.10 10.72
C VAL A 27 -14.98 -10.83 10.72
N ASN A 28 -15.07 -12.07 11.25
CA ASN A 28 -16.35 -12.79 11.37
C ASN A 28 -17.36 -12.03 12.23
N ARG A 29 -16.93 -11.51 13.38
CA ARG A 29 -17.78 -10.69 14.25
C ARG A 29 -18.15 -9.37 13.59
N LEU A 30 -17.19 -8.76 12.85
CA LEU A 30 -17.47 -7.55 12.08
C LEU A 30 -18.58 -7.76 11.05
N LEU A 31 -18.56 -8.85 10.27
CA LEU A 31 -19.59 -9.14 9.27
C LEU A 31 -20.99 -9.21 9.89
N ILE A 32 -21.11 -9.92 11.02
CA ILE A 32 -22.38 -10.08 11.73
C ILE A 32 -22.86 -8.74 12.32
N ALA A 33 -21.95 -7.98 12.96
CA ALA A 33 -22.27 -6.71 13.58
C ALA A 33 -22.61 -5.63 12.54
N ALA A 34 -21.87 -5.58 11.41
CA ALA A 34 -22.14 -4.65 10.33
C ALA A 34 -23.48 -4.93 9.63
N ALA A 35 -23.83 -6.20 9.42
CA ALA A 35 -25.14 -6.59 8.90
C ALA A 35 -26.28 -6.09 9.80
N ALA A 36 -26.13 -6.24 11.11
CA ALA A 36 -27.11 -5.76 12.08
C ALA A 36 -27.21 -4.22 12.15
N ALA A 37 -26.07 -3.52 11.95
CA ALA A 37 -25.99 -2.07 12.07
C ALA A 37 -26.47 -1.33 10.81
N PHE A 38 -26.16 -1.83 9.62
CA PHE A 38 -26.32 -1.08 8.36
C PHE A 38 -27.37 -1.70 7.40
N GLY A 39 -27.88 -2.89 7.70
CA GLY A 39 -29.04 -3.51 7.04
C GLY A 39 -28.88 -3.63 5.51
N ASP A 40 -29.90 -3.18 4.78
CA ASP A 40 -30.00 -3.32 3.32
C ASP A 40 -29.15 -2.32 2.52
N SER A 41 -28.33 -1.49 3.19
CA SER A 41 -27.38 -0.63 2.49
C SER A 41 -26.36 -1.46 1.72
N VAL A 42 -25.89 -0.97 0.57
CA VAL A 42 -24.86 -1.65 -0.22
C VAL A 42 -23.52 -1.57 0.52
N ALA A 43 -22.92 -2.73 0.79
CA ALA A 43 -21.63 -2.86 1.42
C ALA A 43 -20.49 -2.93 0.38
N LEU A 44 -20.62 -3.83 -0.61
CA LEU A 44 -19.61 -4.10 -1.63
C LEU A 44 -20.22 -3.99 -3.03
N THR A 45 -19.48 -3.42 -3.98
CA THR A 45 -19.90 -3.40 -5.39
C THR A 45 -18.69 -3.25 -6.32
N ASP A 46 -18.82 -3.72 -7.55
CA ASP A 46 -17.93 -3.48 -8.69
C ASP A 46 -18.59 -2.59 -9.76
N GLY A 47 -19.79 -2.05 -9.46
CA GLY A 47 -20.62 -1.27 -10.38
C GLY A 47 -21.61 -2.12 -11.19
N VAL A 48 -21.47 -3.44 -11.21
CA VAL A 48 -22.39 -4.39 -11.87
C VAL A 48 -23.17 -5.19 -10.84
N THR A 49 -22.44 -5.76 -9.88
CA THR A 49 -22.99 -6.55 -8.77
C THR A 49 -22.91 -5.74 -7.48
N ALA A 50 -23.92 -5.87 -6.64
CA ALA A 50 -23.95 -5.24 -5.32
C ALA A 50 -24.32 -6.27 -4.25
N ILE A 51 -23.58 -6.26 -3.14
CA ILE A 51 -23.81 -7.08 -1.95
C ILE A 51 -24.21 -6.11 -0.83
N THR A 52 -25.36 -6.37 -0.18
CA THR A 52 -25.82 -5.57 0.95
C THR A 52 -25.13 -5.98 2.25
N TYR A 53 -25.18 -5.12 3.27
CA TYR A 53 -24.68 -5.48 4.59
C TYR A 53 -25.43 -6.68 5.18
N THR A 54 -26.74 -6.77 4.98
CA THR A 54 -27.57 -7.91 5.40
C THR A 54 -27.08 -9.22 4.79
N ASP A 55 -26.60 -9.20 3.54
CA ASP A 55 -26.19 -10.42 2.82
C ASP A 55 -24.75 -10.88 3.16
N LEU A 56 -23.91 -10.01 3.75
CA LEU A 56 -22.49 -10.31 4.00
C LEU A 56 -22.23 -11.61 4.76
N PRO A 57 -22.95 -11.94 5.87
CA PRO A 57 -22.71 -13.20 6.58
C PRO A 57 -23.02 -14.43 5.71
N ALA A 58 -24.11 -14.39 4.93
CA ALA A 58 -24.47 -15.48 4.03
C ALA A 58 -23.47 -15.60 2.85
N TYR A 59 -23.00 -14.47 2.33
CA TYR A 59 -21.97 -14.40 1.30
C TYR A 59 -20.66 -15.05 1.75
N ALA A 60 -20.17 -14.70 2.94
CA ALA A 60 -18.98 -15.30 3.54
C ALA A 60 -19.18 -16.81 3.88
N ALA A 61 -20.35 -17.17 4.39
CA ALA A 61 -20.69 -18.55 4.72
C ALA A 61 -20.74 -19.47 3.48
N GLY A 62 -21.29 -18.98 2.38
CA GLY A 62 -21.31 -19.69 1.09
C GLY A 62 -19.90 -19.87 0.52
N ALA A 63 -19.08 -18.82 0.57
CA ALA A 63 -17.67 -18.88 0.16
C ALA A 63 -16.88 -19.88 1.03
N ALA A 64 -17.06 -19.86 2.35
CA ALA A 64 -16.48 -20.84 3.26
C ALA A 64 -16.89 -22.27 2.90
N GLY A 65 -18.15 -22.47 2.48
CA GLY A 65 -18.65 -23.75 1.96
C GLY A 65 -17.90 -24.21 0.71
N GLY A 66 -17.67 -23.31 -0.24
CA GLY A 66 -16.90 -23.58 -1.46
C GLY A 66 -15.45 -23.97 -1.17
N LEU A 67 -14.77 -23.24 -0.26
CA LEU A 67 -13.42 -23.56 0.20
C LEU A 67 -13.38 -24.92 0.90
N HIS A 68 -14.33 -25.20 1.79
CA HIS A 68 -14.41 -26.47 2.48
C HIS A 68 -14.62 -27.65 1.50
N ALA A 69 -15.47 -27.47 0.49
CA ALA A 69 -15.69 -28.48 -0.56
C ALA A 69 -14.41 -28.74 -1.39
N ALA A 70 -13.52 -27.73 -1.49
CA ALA A 70 -12.18 -27.86 -2.08
C ALA A 70 -11.14 -28.49 -1.13
N GLY A 71 -11.54 -28.90 0.08
CA GLY A 71 -10.66 -29.53 1.06
C GLY A 71 -9.95 -28.58 2.01
N VAL A 72 -10.29 -27.28 2.00
CA VAL A 72 -9.73 -26.27 2.90
C VAL A 72 -10.35 -26.38 4.29
N GLY A 73 -9.53 -26.33 5.31
CA GLY A 73 -9.91 -26.29 6.72
C GLY A 73 -9.32 -25.09 7.46
N HIS A 74 -9.52 -25.09 8.78
CA HIS A 74 -8.98 -24.07 9.67
C HIS A 74 -7.43 -24.07 9.65
N GLY A 75 -6.83 -22.87 9.52
CA GLY A 75 -5.36 -22.69 9.47
C GLY A 75 -4.72 -23.01 8.11
N ASP A 76 -5.48 -23.50 7.14
CA ASP A 76 -5.00 -23.78 5.80
C ASP A 76 -4.78 -22.47 5.00
N ARG A 77 -3.81 -22.49 4.08
CA ARG A 77 -3.49 -21.35 3.22
C ARG A 77 -4.22 -21.48 1.89
N VAL A 78 -4.95 -20.42 1.54
CA VAL A 78 -5.64 -20.28 0.26
C VAL A 78 -4.95 -19.19 -0.55
N VAL A 79 -4.21 -19.60 -1.58
CA VAL A 79 -3.58 -18.65 -2.50
C VAL A 79 -4.61 -18.21 -3.54
N VAL A 80 -4.70 -16.89 -3.76
CA VAL A 80 -5.56 -16.29 -4.78
C VAL A 80 -4.73 -15.40 -5.69
N VAL A 81 -4.71 -15.70 -6.98
CA VAL A 81 -3.99 -14.93 -8.00
C VAL A 81 -5.01 -14.30 -8.94
N SER A 82 -5.29 -13.02 -8.73
CA SER A 82 -6.37 -12.33 -9.45
C SER A 82 -6.19 -10.82 -9.42
N ALA A 83 -6.65 -10.15 -10.48
CA ALA A 83 -6.91 -8.73 -10.46
C ALA A 83 -8.07 -8.38 -9.52
N ASN A 84 -8.38 -7.09 -9.40
CA ASN A 84 -9.49 -6.61 -8.58
C ASN A 84 -10.84 -7.14 -9.09
N ARG A 85 -11.57 -7.86 -8.25
CA ARG A 85 -12.89 -8.40 -8.53
C ARG A 85 -13.62 -8.78 -7.25
N LEU A 86 -14.95 -8.89 -7.30
CA LEU A 86 -15.77 -9.24 -6.11
C LEU A 86 -15.46 -10.63 -5.59
N GLU A 87 -15.20 -11.61 -6.45
CA GLU A 87 -14.89 -12.99 -6.03
C GLU A 87 -13.58 -13.08 -5.24
N LEU A 88 -12.63 -12.18 -5.44
CA LEU A 88 -11.44 -12.10 -4.60
C LEU A 88 -11.83 -11.73 -3.16
N LEU A 89 -12.72 -10.75 -2.97
CA LEU A 89 -13.24 -10.40 -1.65
C LEU A 89 -14.15 -11.49 -1.09
N GLU A 90 -14.94 -12.16 -1.92
CA GLU A 90 -15.74 -13.32 -1.52
C GLU A 90 -14.86 -14.40 -0.89
N ILE A 91 -13.76 -14.75 -1.55
CA ILE A 91 -12.80 -15.74 -1.06
C ILE A 91 -12.09 -15.24 0.21
N PHE A 92 -11.71 -13.97 0.28
CA PHE A 92 -11.13 -13.36 1.49
C PHE A 92 -12.06 -13.48 2.70
N LEU A 93 -13.33 -13.10 2.53
CA LEU A 93 -14.35 -13.21 3.59
C LEU A 93 -14.67 -14.68 3.92
N GLY A 94 -14.68 -15.56 2.92
CA GLY A 94 -14.83 -17.00 3.10
C GLY A 94 -13.67 -17.63 3.88
N CYS A 95 -12.42 -17.22 3.61
CA CYS A 95 -11.26 -17.63 4.40
C CYS A 95 -11.41 -17.21 5.86
N SER A 96 -11.75 -15.93 6.09
CA SER A 96 -12.04 -15.42 7.43
C SER A 96 -13.10 -16.27 8.14
N TRP A 97 -14.22 -16.55 7.44
CA TRP A 97 -15.35 -17.30 8.00
C TRP A 97 -15.00 -18.73 8.34
N LEU A 98 -14.17 -19.39 7.53
CA LEU A 98 -13.70 -20.77 7.72
C LEU A 98 -12.54 -20.89 8.72
N GLY A 99 -11.86 -19.76 9.03
CA GLY A 99 -10.62 -19.74 9.79
C GLY A 99 -9.40 -20.16 8.97
N ALA A 100 -9.48 -20.09 7.64
CA ALA A 100 -8.36 -20.26 6.72
C ALA A 100 -7.56 -18.97 6.54
N ILE A 101 -6.35 -19.08 6.03
CA ILE A 101 -5.43 -17.95 5.83
C ILE A 101 -5.45 -17.54 4.36
N PHE A 102 -5.87 -16.32 4.08
CA PHE A 102 -5.93 -15.75 2.74
C PHE A 102 -4.55 -15.26 2.27
N VAL A 103 -4.10 -15.67 1.09
CA VAL A 103 -2.80 -15.30 0.53
C VAL A 103 -2.96 -14.76 -0.89
N PRO A 104 -3.20 -13.45 -1.07
CA PRO A 104 -3.34 -12.86 -2.38
C PRO A 104 -1.98 -12.61 -3.03
N LEU A 105 -1.86 -12.96 -4.32
CA LEU A 105 -0.67 -12.73 -5.12
C LEU A 105 -0.99 -11.91 -6.36
N ASN A 106 0.01 -11.20 -6.86
CA ASN A 106 -0.09 -10.39 -8.07
C ASN A 106 -0.28 -11.28 -9.31
N PRO A 107 -1.34 -11.08 -10.13
CA PRO A 107 -1.57 -11.84 -11.35
C PRO A 107 -0.52 -11.59 -12.45
N ASP A 108 0.19 -10.46 -12.40
CA ASP A 108 1.26 -10.11 -13.33
C ASP A 108 2.64 -10.70 -12.91
N SER A 109 2.70 -11.51 -11.83
CA SER A 109 3.96 -12.12 -11.38
C SER A 109 4.49 -13.15 -12.39
N PRO A 110 5.81 -13.16 -12.66
CA PRO A 110 6.44 -14.21 -13.49
C PRO A 110 6.24 -15.62 -12.88
N VAL A 111 6.20 -16.64 -13.73
CA VAL A 111 6.00 -18.05 -13.33
C VAL A 111 7.01 -18.50 -12.26
N GLU A 112 8.29 -18.16 -12.41
CA GLU A 112 9.33 -18.53 -11.42
C GLU A 112 9.09 -17.87 -10.06
N GLN A 113 8.61 -16.63 -10.04
CA GLN A 113 8.27 -15.93 -8.81
C GLN A 113 7.03 -16.54 -8.15
N LEU A 114 6.00 -16.86 -8.94
CA LEU A 114 4.82 -17.57 -8.45
C LEU A 114 5.22 -18.93 -7.86
N ALA A 115 6.04 -19.72 -8.56
CA ALA A 115 6.51 -21.01 -8.05
C ALA A 115 7.26 -20.87 -6.73
N THR A 116 8.12 -19.85 -6.59
CA THR A 116 8.82 -19.54 -5.35
C THR A 116 7.85 -19.22 -4.22
N PHE A 117 6.83 -18.39 -4.46
CA PHE A 117 5.82 -18.04 -3.47
C PHE A 117 4.96 -19.24 -3.06
N LEU A 118 4.55 -20.06 -4.03
CA LEU A 118 3.75 -21.26 -3.76
C LEU A 118 4.52 -22.27 -2.90
N GLN A 119 5.80 -22.49 -3.19
CA GLN A 119 6.66 -23.34 -2.36
C GLN A 119 6.86 -22.78 -0.95
N TYR A 120 6.99 -21.45 -0.82
CA TYR A 120 7.19 -20.78 0.47
C TYR A 120 5.91 -20.81 1.35
N VAL A 121 4.75 -20.62 0.74
CA VAL A 121 3.46 -20.54 1.45
C VAL A 121 2.87 -21.92 1.75
N GLU A 122 3.19 -22.94 0.92
CA GLU A 122 2.62 -24.30 1.02
C GLU A 122 1.08 -24.28 1.05
N PRO A 123 0.41 -23.85 -0.02
CA PRO A 123 -1.05 -23.69 -0.04
C PRO A 123 -1.79 -25.02 -0.03
N THR A 124 -2.97 -25.05 0.61
CA THR A 124 -3.93 -26.16 0.52
C THR A 124 -4.81 -26.03 -0.71
N ALA A 125 -5.11 -24.79 -1.14
CA ALA A 125 -5.83 -24.50 -2.36
C ALA A 125 -5.21 -23.30 -3.09
N ILE A 126 -5.25 -23.35 -4.42
CA ILE A 126 -4.87 -22.23 -5.29
C ILE A 126 -6.07 -21.88 -6.16
N LEU A 127 -6.37 -20.59 -6.25
CA LEU A 127 -7.43 -20.04 -7.08
C LEU A 127 -6.85 -18.98 -8.01
N ALA A 128 -7.14 -19.05 -9.30
CA ALA A 128 -6.62 -18.11 -10.29
C ALA A 128 -7.72 -17.65 -11.25
N GLU A 129 -7.68 -16.39 -11.65
CA GLU A 129 -8.53 -15.91 -12.75
C GLU A 129 -8.03 -16.41 -14.11
N ALA A 130 -8.93 -16.42 -15.12
CA ALA A 130 -8.64 -16.95 -16.46
C ALA A 130 -7.38 -16.33 -17.10
N ALA A 131 -7.17 -15.03 -16.93
CA ALA A 131 -6.06 -14.29 -17.54
C ALA A 131 -4.66 -14.78 -17.10
N CYS A 132 -4.51 -15.25 -15.85
CA CYS A 132 -3.24 -15.76 -15.32
C CYS A 132 -3.25 -17.28 -15.04
N PHE A 133 -4.34 -17.97 -15.34
CA PHE A 133 -4.54 -19.38 -14.97
C PHE A 133 -3.41 -20.28 -15.47
N ALA A 134 -3.01 -20.15 -16.75
CA ALA A 134 -1.96 -20.97 -17.34
C ALA A 134 -0.60 -20.81 -16.62
N ALA A 135 -0.23 -19.57 -16.31
CA ALA A 135 1.01 -19.26 -15.59
C ALA A 135 0.98 -19.81 -14.15
N VAL A 136 -0.18 -19.68 -13.47
CA VAL A 136 -0.36 -20.21 -12.10
C VAL A 136 -0.36 -21.74 -12.10
N HIS A 137 -1.00 -22.37 -13.07
CA HIS A 137 -1.02 -23.82 -13.22
C HIS A 137 0.39 -24.39 -13.48
N GLU A 138 1.17 -23.73 -14.33
CA GLU A 138 2.58 -24.06 -14.57
C GLU A 138 3.42 -23.89 -13.29
N ALA A 139 3.25 -22.77 -12.57
CA ALA A 139 3.98 -22.49 -11.32
C ALA A 139 3.60 -23.47 -10.19
N ALA A 140 2.36 -23.90 -10.13
CA ALA A 140 1.88 -24.86 -9.13
C ALA A 140 2.43 -26.28 -9.36
N SER A 141 2.76 -26.63 -10.60
CA SER A 141 3.20 -27.98 -10.99
C SER A 141 2.26 -29.06 -10.40
N ASP A 142 2.80 -29.99 -9.63
CA ASP A 142 2.04 -31.05 -8.95
C ASP A 142 1.73 -30.76 -7.47
N LEU A 143 1.96 -29.50 -7.01
CA LEU A 143 1.80 -29.16 -5.59
C LEU A 143 0.34 -29.27 -5.14
N VAL A 144 -0.56 -28.58 -5.83
CA VAL A 144 -1.99 -28.47 -5.48
C VAL A 144 -2.80 -28.20 -6.75
N ARG A 145 -4.05 -28.70 -6.77
CA ARG A 145 -5.00 -28.41 -7.85
C ARG A 145 -5.35 -26.93 -7.91
N VAL A 146 -5.34 -26.37 -9.10
CA VAL A 146 -5.67 -24.96 -9.35
C VAL A 146 -7.15 -24.84 -9.76
N GLY A 147 -7.92 -24.09 -8.96
CA GLY A 147 -9.30 -23.72 -9.27
C GLY A 147 -9.37 -22.43 -10.07
N MET A 148 -10.37 -22.31 -10.94
CA MET A 148 -10.61 -21.10 -11.73
C MET A 148 -11.65 -20.19 -11.09
N ILE A 149 -11.35 -18.90 -11.07
CA ILE A 149 -12.30 -17.84 -10.65
C ILE A 149 -12.91 -17.22 -11.90
N GLY A 150 -14.22 -17.05 -11.91
CA GLY A 150 -14.96 -16.48 -13.03
C GLY A 150 -15.23 -17.49 -14.15
N GLU A 151 -15.63 -17.01 -15.32
CA GLU A 151 -15.91 -17.87 -16.48
C GLU A 151 -14.59 -18.34 -17.12
N SER A 152 -14.57 -19.60 -17.61
CA SER A 152 -13.43 -20.10 -18.36
C SER A 152 -13.54 -19.63 -19.81
N ASP A 153 -12.45 -19.16 -20.37
CA ASP A 153 -12.32 -18.97 -21.81
C ASP A 153 -11.97 -20.30 -22.53
N ASP A 154 -12.04 -20.29 -23.87
CA ASP A 154 -11.72 -21.49 -24.67
C ASP A 154 -10.27 -21.99 -24.45
N ALA A 155 -9.33 -21.10 -24.06
CA ALA A 155 -7.94 -21.44 -23.84
C ALA A 155 -7.70 -22.27 -22.57
N THR A 156 -8.57 -22.13 -21.57
CA THR A 156 -8.45 -22.81 -20.27
C THR A 156 -9.39 -24.01 -20.11
N ALA A 157 -10.35 -24.20 -21.03
CA ALA A 157 -11.39 -25.22 -20.98
C ALA A 157 -10.89 -26.68 -20.89
N GLY A 158 -9.65 -26.96 -21.31
CA GLY A 158 -9.05 -28.30 -21.24
C GLY A 158 -8.13 -28.53 -20.03
N VAL A 159 -7.81 -27.49 -19.25
CA VAL A 159 -6.80 -27.51 -18.17
C VAL A 159 -7.44 -27.27 -16.81
N THR A 160 -8.63 -26.65 -16.77
CA THR A 160 -9.34 -26.33 -15.51
C THR A 160 -9.77 -27.61 -14.81
N GLU A 161 -9.26 -27.85 -13.61
CA GLU A 161 -9.61 -29.02 -12.81
C GLU A 161 -10.90 -28.84 -12.00
N TRP A 162 -11.20 -27.63 -11.59
CA TRP A 162 -12.45 -27.26 -10.92
C TRP A 162 -12.74 -25.76 -11.02
N GLN A 163 -14.01 -25.39 -10.97
CA GLN A 163 -14.50 -24.03 -11.06
C GLN A 163 -14.84 -23.53 -9.66
N TRP A 164 -14.33 -22.34 -9.30
CA TRP A 164 -14.71 -21.66 -8.06
C TRP A 164 -16.20 -21.35 -8.07
N LYS A 165 -16.87 -21.70 -7.00
CA LYS A 165 -18.23 -21.27 -6.68
C LYS A 165 -18.52 -21.45 -5.19
N PRO A 166 -19.37 -20.59 -4.60
CA PRO A 166 -19.95 -20.84 -3.28
C PRO A 166 -20.66 -22.19 -3.23
N ALA A 167 -20.72 -22.78 -2.04
CA ALA A 167 -21.40 -24.05 -1.80
C ALA A 167 -22.24 -24.00 -0.52
N GLU A 168 -22.62 -25.16 0.02
CA GLU A 168 -23.42 -25.27 1.26
C GLU A 168 -22.82 -24.41 2.37
N PRO A 169 -23.56 -23.43 2.91
CA PRO A 169 -23.03 -22.47 3.90
C PRO A 169 -22.45 -23.16 5.14
N ARG A 170 -21.40 -22.59 5.68
CA ARG A 170 -20.73 -23.06 6.91
C ARG A 170 -20.98 -22.11 8.05
N GLU A 171 -20.98 -22.66 9.28
CA GLU A 171 -20.94 -21.83 10.49
C GLU A 171 -19.58 -21.12 10.60
N PRO A 172 -19.52 -19.90 11.20
CA PRO A 172 -18.27 -19.18 11.35
C PRO A 172 -17.31 -19.89 12.30
N ALA A 173 -16.05 -19.94 11.94
CA ALA A 173 -15.00 -20.45 12.81
C ALA A 173 -14.88 -19.62 14.09
N ALA A 174 -14.48 -20.27 15.18
CA ALA A 174 -14.14 -19.61 16.44
C ALA A 174 -12.75 -18.94 16.33
N SER A 175 -12.65 -17.85 15.55
CA SER A 175 -11.42 -17.08 15.41
C SER A 175 -11.24 -16.13 16.58
N GLU A 176 -9.99 -15.91 16.98
CA GLU A 176 -9.57 -14.92 17.98
C GLU A 176 -8.87 -13.74 17.27
N PRO A 177 -8.72 -12.56 17.92
CA PRO A 177 -7.98 -11.44 17.35
C PRO A 177 -6.55 -11.79 16.90
N ALA A 178 -5.87 -12.69 17.62
CA ALA A 178 -4.54 -13.19 17.29
C ALA A 178 -4.52 -14.25 16.18
N SER A 179 -5.68 -14.78 15.75
CA SER A 179 -5.72 -15.80 14.68
C SER A 179 -5.21 -15.18 13.37
N PRO A 180 -4.29 -15.86 12.62
CA PRO A 180 -3.85 -15.42 11.31
C PRO A 180 -5.05 -15.30 10.35
N LEU A 181 -5.17 -14.17 9.67
CA LEU A 181 -6.21 -13.92 8.65
C LEU A 181 -5.62 -13.93 7.25
N SER A 182 -4.43 -13.32 7.09
CA SER A 182 -3.82 -13.22 5.77
C SER A 182 -2.28 -13.28 5.87
N ILE A 183 -1.65 -13.79 4.82
CA ILE A 183 -0.21 -13.63 4.58
C ILE A 183 -0.05 -12.70 3.39
N LEU A 184 0.48 -11.50 3.63
CA LEU A 184 0.66 -10.49 2.60
C LEU A 184 2.13 -10.39 2.20
N MET A 185 2.40 -10.59 0.90
CA MET A 185 3.77 -10.52 0.39
C MET A 185 4.23 -9.07 0.32
N THR A 186 5.39 -8.78 0.92
CA THR A 186 6.05 -7.48 0.80
C THR A 186 7.25 -7.61 -0.12
N SER A 187 7.43 -6.64 -1.02
CA SER A 187 8.65 -6.51 -1.80
C SER A 187 9.79 -6.14 -0.86
N GLY A 188 10.50 -7.13 -0.35
CA GLY A 188 11.64 -6.91 0.52
C GLY A 188 12.69 -6.04 -0.19
N THR A 189 13.12 -4.95 0.44
CA THR A 189 14.24 -4.11 -0.05
C THR A 189 15.56 -4.88 -0.11
N THR A 190 15.60 -6.12 0.40
CA THR A 190 16.73 -7.06 0.37
C THR A 190 16.69 -8.06 -0.79
N GLY A 191 15.70 -7.94 -1.71
CA GLY A 191 15.56 -8.87 -2.85
C GLY A 191 14.72 -10.13 -2.54
N VAL A 192 14.57 -10.53 -1.27
CA VAL A 192 13.69 -11.65 -0.88
C VAL A 192 12.37 -11.11 -0.36
N SER A 193 11.29 -11.41 -1.04
CA SER A 193 9.94 -11.08 -0.56
C SER A 193 9.62 -11.83 0.73
N LYS A 194 8.98 -11.14 1.68
CA LYS A 194 8.59 -11.72 2.97
C LYS A 194 7.07 -11.80 3.05
N GLY A 195 6.55 -12.90 3.55
CA GLY A 195 5.12 -13.05 3.86
C GLY A 195 4.82 -12.54 5.26
N VAL A 196 4.18 -11.39 5.36
CA VAL A 196 3.76 -10.81 6.65
C VAL A 196 2.49 -11.49 7.12
N VAL A 197 2.50 -12.10 8.30
CA VAL A 197 1.34 -12.77 8.88
C VAL A 197 0.47 -11.74 9.61
N CYS A 198 -0.64 -11.40 9.02
CA CYS A 198 -1.57 -10.39 9.53
C CYS A 198 -2.73 -11.05 10.26
N PRO A 199 -2.92 -10.82 11.58
CA PRO A 199 -4.05 -11.37 12.33
C PRO A 199 -5.34 -10.54 12.15
N HIS A 200 -6.47 -11.13 12.57
CA HIS A 200 -7.77 -10.45 12.56
C HIS A 200 -7.73 -9.11 13.30
N GLY A 201 -7.13 -9.08 14.49
CA GLY A 201 -7.05 -7.87 15.33
C GLY A 201 -6.34 -6.71 14.64
N GLN A 202 -5.31 -7.00 13.84
CA GLN A 202 -4.60 -6.02 13.03
C GLN A 202 -5.51 -5.41 11.96
N PHE A 203 -6.25 -6.24 11.22
CA PHE A 203 -7.17 -5.75 10.18
C PHE A 203 -8.28 -4.86 10.77
N ILE A 204 -8.85 -5.26 11.92
CA ILE A 204 -9.87 -4.45 12.61
C ILE A 204 -9.30 -3.12 13.08
N GLN A 205 -8.12 -3.12 13.74
CA GLN A 205 -7.48 -1.89 14.22
C GLN A 205 -7.14 -0.95 13.05
N TRP A 206 -6.62 -1.51 11.96
CA TRP A 206 -6.29 -0.73 10.78
C TRP A 206 -7.54 -0.13 10.13
N GLY A 207 -8.60 -0.94 10.00
CA GLY A 207 -9.87 -0.49 9.46
C GLY A 207 -10.48 0.66 10.26
N ASP A 208 -10.47 0.56 11.60
CA ASP A 208 -10.98 1.60 12.48
C ASP A 208 -10.11 2.88 12.39
N SER A 209 -8.79 2.76 12.48
CA SER A 209 -7.89 3.92 12.47
C SER A 209 -7.92 4.69 11.14
N VAL A 210 -7.86 3.99 10.00
CA VAL A 210 -7.87 4.65 8.68
C VAL A 210 -9.26 5.17 8.33
N GLY A 211 -10.32 4.40 8.61
CA GLY A 211 -11.68 4.87 8.40
C GLY A 211 -11.98 6.12 9.24
N ALA A 212 -11.49 6.17 10.47
CA ALA A 212 -11.58 7.34 11.32
C ALA A 212 -10.76 8.53 10.80
N LEU A 213 -9.53 8.29 10.28
CA LEU A 213 -8.71 9.32 9.65
C LEU A 213 -9.40 9.92 8.42
N LEU A 214 -9.95 9.07 7.56
CA LEU A 214 -10.72 9.46 6.38
C LEU A 214 -12.12 9.99 6.72
N ASN A 215 -12.53 9.92 7.99
CA ASN A 215 -13.87 10.30 8.43
C ASN A 215 -14.98 9.63 7.61
N LEU A 216 -14.86 8.30 7.44
CA LEU A 216 -15.85 7.53 6.71
C LEU A 216 -17.19 7.50 7.46
N THR A 217 -18.27 7.58 6.69
CA THR A 217 -19.65 7.56 7.17
C THR A 217 -20.50 6.67 6.26
N PRO A 218 -21.72 6.27 6.65
CA PRO A 218 -22.63 5.53 5.79
C PRO A 218 -23.03 6.26 4.48
N ALA A 219 -22.82 7.58 4.40
CA ALA A 219 -23.07 8.34 3.18
C ALA A 219 -21.90 8.29 2.17
N ASP A 220 -20.77 7.73 2.57
CA ASP A 220 -19.58 7.69 1.73
C ASP A 220 -19.53 6.49 0.79
N VAL A 221 -18.85 6.70 -0.33
CA VAL A 221 -18.43 5.66 -1.26
C VAL A 221 -16.92 5.65 -1.31
N ALA A 222 -16.32 4.63 -0.70
CA ALA A 222 -14.88 4.41 -0.70
C ALA A 222 -14.49 3.60 -1.95
N TYR A 223 -13.84 4.25 -2.91
CA TYR A 223 -13.42 3.63 -4.17
C TYR A 223 -11.95 3.26 -4.14
N THR A 224 -11.58 2.06 -4.59
CA THR A 224 -10.19 1.71 -4.81
C THR A 224 -9.95 1.16 -6.21
N CYS A 225 -8.89 1.62 -6.86
CA CYS A 225 -8.29 1.01 -8.04
C CYS A 225 -6.87 0.47 -7.74
N LEU A 226 -6.46 0.52 -6.47
CA LEU A 226 -5.23 -0.12 -6.03
C LEU A 226 -5.43 -1.63 -5.94
N PRO A 227 -4.37 -2.42 -6.15
CA PRO A 227 -4.48 -3.88 -6.15
C PRO A 227 -4.89 -4.44 -4.78
N LEU A 228 -5.92 -5.29 -4.76
CA LEU A 228 -6.44 -5.94 -3.55
C LEU A 228 -5.48 -6.96 -2.92
N PHE A 229 -4.40 -7.35 -3.62
CA PHE A 229 -3.34 -8.15 -3.02
C PHE A 229 -2.38 -7.32 -2.14
N HIS A 230 -2.59 -6.00 -2.02
CA HIS A 230 -1.90 -5.13 -1.08
C HIS A 230 -2.80 -4.66 0.05
N THR A 231 -2.22 -4.49 1.23
CA THR A 231 -2.90 -4.13 2.46
C THR A 231 -3.73 -2.86 2.34
N ASN A 232 -3.21 -1.82 1.67
CA ASN A 232 -3.91 -0.54 1.56
C ASN A 232 -5.28 -0.69 0.89
N ALA A 233 -5.36 -1.45 -0.20
CA ALA A 233 -6.61 -1.71 -0.89
C ALA A 233 -7.48 -2.74 -0.17
N LEU A 234 -6.87 -3.87 0.27
CA LEU A 234 -7.61 -4.95 0.93
C LEU A 234 -8.25 -4.48 2.25
N ASN A 235 -7.54 -3.67 3.03
CA ASN A 235 -8.09 -3.13 4.28
C ASN A 235 -9.19 -2.09 4.05
N GLY A 236 -9.29 -1.49 2.86
CA GLY A 236 -10.39 -0.58 2.51
C GLY A 236 -11.77 -1.20 2.70
N VAL A 237 -11.90 -2.51 2.48
CA VAL A 237 -13.16 -3.22 2.75
C VAL A 237 -13.49 -3.21 4.25
N ILE A 238 -12.50 -3.46 5.12
CA ILE A 238 -12.70 -3.47 6.57
C ILE A 238 -13.05 -2.07 7.09
N GLN A 239 -12.40 -1.04 6.55
CA GLN A 239 -12.74 0.37 6.84
C GLN A 239 -14.21 0.64 6.54
N SER A 240 -14.68 0.24 5.36
CA SER A 240 -16.08 0.43 4.97
C SER A 240 -17.03 -0.37 5.86
N LEU A 241 -16.72 -1.63 6.17
CA LEU A 241 -17.56 -2.46 7.02
C LEU A 241 -17.69 -1.94 8.45
N ILE A 242 -16.64 -1.32 9.00
CA ILE A 242 -16.68 -0.70 10.34
C ILE A 242 -17.53 0.57 10.33
N HIS A 243 -17.39 1.41 9.30
CA HIS A 243 -17.99 2.74 9.25
C HIS A 243 -19.29 2.82 8.44
N GLY A 244 -19.77 1.72 7.89
CA GLY A 244 -21.04 1.63 7.15
C GLY A 244 -21.01 2.20 5.75
N SER A 245 -19.86 2.58 5.19
CA SER A 245 -19.74 3.13 3.85
C SER A 245 -19.82 2.05 2.78
N ARG A 246 -20.19 2.41 1.55
CA ARG A 246 -20.12 1.52 0.38
C ARG A 246 -18.66 1.38 -0.08
N PHE A 247 -18.17 0.17 -0.23
CA PHE A 247 -16.87 -0.11 -0.84
C PHE A 247 -17.04 -0.46 -2.32
N HIS A 248 -16.45 0.35 -3.19
CA HIS A 248 -16.50 0.16 -4.64
C HIS A 248 -15.13 -0.30 -5.16
N ILE A 249 -15.11 -1.48 -5.76
CA ILE A 249 -13.91 -2.08 -6.35
C ILE A 249 -13.79 -1.58 -7.78
N GLY A 250 -12.77 -0.76 -8.04
CA GLY A 250 -12.44 -0.32 -9.39
C GLY A 250 -11.46 -1.24 -10.09
N GLU A 251 -11.46 -1.18 -11.41
CA GLU A 251 -10.43 -1.79 -12.22
C GLU A 251 -9.05 -1.15 -11.95
N ARG A 252 -8.00 -1.77 -12.51
CA ARG A 252 -6.62 -1.24 -12.44
C ARG A 252 -6.55 0.27 -12.75
N PHE A 253 -5.69 0.98 -12.02
CA PHE A 253 -5.44 2.41 -12.22
C PHE A 253 -5.12 2.75 -13.67
N SER A 254 -5.75 3.81 -14.17
CA SER A 254 -5.52 4.36 -15.52
C SER A 254 -5.58 5.88 -15.45
N VAL A 255 -4.47 6.53 -15.79
CA VAL A 255 -4.37 8.00 -15.77
C VAL A 255 -5.48 8.67 -16.58
N SER A 256 -5.80 8.13 -17.76
CA SER A 256 -6.81 8.70 -18.67
C SER A 256 -8.25 8.50 -18.20
N ARG A 257 -8.54 7.36 -17.54
CA ARG A 257 -9.91 6.96 -17.17
C ARG A 257 -10.23 7.14 -15.68
N PHE A 258 -9.27 7.54 -14.86
CA PHE A 258 -9.43 7.56 -13.39
C PHE A 258 -10.64 8.40 -12.96
N TRP A 259 -10.72 9.65 -13.41
CA TRP A 259 -11.80 10.54 -12.99
C TRP A 259 -13.18 10.16 -13.54
N GLU A 260 -13.24 9.61 -14.75
CA GLU A 260 -14.49 9.07 -15.30
C GLU A 260 -15.02 7.94 -14.41
N ARG A 261 -14.15 6.98 -14.06
CA ARG A 261 -14.51 5.85 -13.17
C ARG A 261 -14.89 6.30 -11.76
N ILE A 262 -14.24 7.31 -11.23
CA ILE A 262 -14.56 7.95 -9.96
C ILE A 262 -15.97 8.55 -9.98
N ILE A 263 -16.34 9.22 -11.07
CA ILE A 263 -17.66 9.82 -11.27
C ILE A 263 -18.71 8.72 -11.41
N ASP A 264 -18.48 7.71 -12.25
CA ASP A 264 -19.39 6.59 -12.48
C ASP A 264 -19.65 5.79 -11.19
N ALA A 265 -18.63 5.67 -10.32
CA ALA A 265 -18.74 5.02 -9.01
C ALA A 265 -19.42 5.89 -7.96
N GLU A 266 -19.68 7.18 -8.23
CA GLU A 266 -20.15 8.18 -7.26
C GLU A 266 -19.21 8.28 -6.02
N ALA A 267 -17.90 8.08 -6.23
CA ALA A 267 -16.94 8.01 -5.15
C ALA A 267 -16.80 9.35 -4.41
N THR A 268 -16.72 9.27 -3.07
CA THR A 268 -16.50 10.41 -2.19
C THR A 268 -15.13 10.37 -1.51
N VAL A 269 -14.56 9.16 -1.41
CA VAL A 269 -13.24 8.88 -0.83
C VAL A 269 -12.51 7.89 -1.74
N THR A 270 -11.18 8.07 -1.89
CA THR A 270 -10.37 7.11 -2.64
C THR A 270 -8.95 6.99 -2.05
N TYR A 271 -8.19 6.05 -2.59
CA TYR A 271 -6.84 5.70 -2.16
C TYR A 271 -5.89 5.83 -3.34
N LEU A 272 -4.81 6.57 -3.16
CA LEU A 272 -3.74 6.74 -4.15
C LEU A 272 -2.37 6.53 -3.49
N LEU A 273 -1.35 6.55 -4.29
CA LEU A 273 0.05 6.55 -3.88
C LEU A 273 0.72 7.80 -4.49
N GLY A 274 1.77 8.33 -3.87
CA GLY A 274 2.44 9.54 -4.35
C GLY A 274 2.77 9.50 -5.85
N ALA A 275 3.14 8.32 -6.38
CA ALA A 275 3.37 8.14 -7.81
C ALA A 275 2.10 8.35 -8.66
N THR A 276 0.96 7.79 -8.25
CA THR A 276 -0.30 7.91 -9.00
C THR A 276 -0.86 9.33 -8.91
N VAL A 277 -0.67 10.02 -7.78
CA VAL A 277 -0.99 11.45 -7.62
C VAL A 277 -0.21 12.29 -8.65
N SER A 278 1.10 12.07 -8.74
CA SER A 278 1.95 12.77 -9.71
C SER A 278 1.55 12.47 -11.15
N MET A 279 1.23 11.21 -11.47
CA MET A 279 0.75 10.82 -12.81
C MET A 279 -0.56 11.52 -13.18
N LEU A 280 -1.50 11.71 -12.26
CA LEU A 280 -2.76 12.43 -12.53
C LEU A 280 -2.51 13.91 -12.87
N LEU A 281 -1.49 14.53 -12.30
CA LEU A 281 -1.09 15.91 -12.61
C LEU A 281 -0.55 16.07 -14.04
N THR A 282 -0.03 15.02 -14.68
CA THR A 282 0.48 15.07 -16.07
C THR A 282 -0.63 15.19 -17.11
N ARG A 283 -1.88 14.92 -16.74
CA ARG A 283 -3.03 15.08 -17.67
C ARG A 283 -3.22 16.54 -18.05
N THR A 284 -3.66 16.78 -19.28
CA THR A 284 -4.16 18.11 -19.68
C THR A 284 -5.35 18.50 -18.79
N PRO A 285 -5.35 19.71 -18.20
CA PRO A 285 -6.48 20.19 -17.41
C PRO A 285 -7.79 20.19 -18.22
N GLY A 286 -8.89 19.80 -17.56
CA GLY A 286 -10.20 19.73 -18.19
C GLY A 286 -11.36 19.83 -17.19
N GLU A 287 -12.59 19.89 -17.68
CA GLU A 287 -13.80 20.02 -16.86
C GLU A 287 -13.96 18.86 -15.86
N VAL A 288 -13.53 17.68 -16.24
CA VAL A 288 -13.57 16.45 -15.40
C VAL A 288 -12.77 16.59 -14.10
N ASP A 289 -11.76 17.47 -14.07
CA ASP A 289 -10.90 17.69 -12.90
C ASP A 289 -11.69 18.19 -11.67
N ARG A 290 -12.89 18.73 -11.85
CA ARG A 290 -13.76 19.26 -10.79
C ARG A 290 -15.17 18.68 -10.81
N ALA A 291 -15.46 17.74 -11.71
CA ALA A 291 -16.79 17.17 -11.87
C ALA A 291 -17.10 16.00 -10.93
N HIS A 292 -16.11 15.58 -10.13
CA HIS A 292 -16.24 14.42 -9.22
C HIS A 292 -16.63 14.80 -7.79
N GLY A 293 -17.16 13.83 -7.03
CA GLY A 293 -17.55 13.99 -5.62
C GLY A 293 -16.44 13.71 -4.58
N VAL A 294 -15.23 13.28 -5.02
CA VAL A 294 -14.15 12.92 -4.09
C VAL A 294 -13.65 14.14 -3.33
N SER A 295 -13.79 14.10 -2.02
CA SER A 295 -13.32 15.15 -1.11
C SER A 295 -12.03 14.79 -0.38
N ARG A 296 -11.77 13.51 -0.14
CA ARG A 296 -10.66 12.99 0.68
C ARG A 296 -9.96 11.83 -0.02
N ILE A 297 -8.63 11.87 -0.02
CA ILE A 297 -7.79 10.84 -0.66
C ILE A 297 -6.67 10.47 0.30
N LEU A 298 -6.59 9.20 0.70
CA LEU A 298 -5.40 8.70 1.38
C LEU A 298 -4.28 8.55 0.36
N ALA A 299 -3.21 9.33 0.50
CA ALA A 299 -2.13 9.39 -0.49
C ALA A 299 -0.75 9.53 0.17
N PRO A 300 -0.26 8.49 0.88
CA PRO A 300 1.03 8.55 1.54
C PRO A 300 2.19 8.70 0.56
N GLY A 301 3.25 9.40 1.01
CA GLY A 301 4.47 9.58 0.24
C GLY A 301 4.36 10.64 -0.87
N THR A 302 3.52 11.65 -0.67
CA THR A 302 3.33 12.75 -1.62
C THR A 302 4.11 14.00 -1.19
N THR A 303 4.84 14.64 -2.12
CA THR A 303 5.63 15.84 -1.81
C THR A 303 4.74 17.06 -1.59
N THR A 304 5.19 18.01 -0.78
CA THR A 304 4.44 19.26 -0.51
C THR A 304 4.02 20.00 -1.78
N ALA A 305 4.91 20.07 -2.78
CA ALA A 305 4.62 20.75 -4.04
C ALA A 305 3.51 20.04 -4.82
N VAL A 306 3.57 18.71 -4.89
CA VAL A 306 2.57 17.87 -5.55
C VAL A 306 1.23 17.95 -4.83
N VAL A 307 1.22 17.90 -3.50
CA VAL A 307 0.01 18.08 -2.68
C VAL A 307 -0.66 19.42 -3.00
N THR A 308 0.10 20.52 -2.94
CA THR A 308 -0.44 21.87 -3.17
C THR A 308 -1.06 22.00 -4.55
N GLU A 309 -0.38 21.50 -5.59
CA GLU A 309 -0.88 21.58 -6.96
C GLU A 309 -2.09 20.66 -7.20
N PHE A 310 -2.06 19.45 -6.64
CA PHE A 310 -3.18 18.51 -6.78
C PHE A 310 -4.46 19.05 -6.14
N GLU A 311 -4.39 19.54 -4.93
CA GLU A 311 -5.53 20.12 -4.22
C GLU A 311 -6.06 21.38 -4.91
N ARG A 312 -5.15 22.22 -5.40
CA ARG A 312 -5.52 23.40 -6.20
C ARG A 312 -6.28 23.01 -7.46
N ARG A 313 -5.84 21.96 -8.16
CA ARG A 313 -6.42 21.52 -9.44
C ARG A 313 -7.69 20.72 -9.24
N PHE A 314 -7.67 19.70 -8.41
CA PHE A 314 -8.78 18.74 -8.30
C PHE A 314 -9.75 19.06 -7.16
N GLY A 315 -9.35 19.78 -6.13
CA GLY A 315 -10.20 20.18 -5.01
C GLY A 315 -10.42 19.10 -3.96
N SER A 316 -9.70 17.98 -4.06
CA SER A 316 -9.72 16.91 -3.08
C SER A 316 -8.55 17.06 -2.12
N GLU A 317 -8.77 16.84 -0.83
CA GLU A 317 -7.73 16.84 0.19
C GLU A 317 -6.89 15.56 0.09
N LEU A 318 -5.57 15.71 0.03
CA LEU A 318 -4.64 14.58 0.13
C LEU A 318 -4.24 14.38 1.60
N ILE A 319 -4.56 13.22 2.14
CA ILE A 319 -4.28 12.86 3.52
C ILE A 319 -3.03 11.98 3.56
N GLU A 320 -2.04 12.45 4.29
CA GLU A 320 -0.78 11.76 4.51
C GLU A 320 -0.91 10.74 5.65
N GLY A 321 0.09 9.89 5.82
CA GLY A 321 0.20 8.97 6.94
C GLY A 321 1.33 7.98 6.74
N HIS A 322 1.78 7.37 7.84
CA HIS A 322 2.78 6.31 7.81
C HIS A 322 2.19 5.02 8.31
N GLY A 323 2.30 3.99 7.51
CA GLY A 323 1.92 2.64 7.84
C GLY A 323 2.70 1.62 7.03
N MET A 324 2.83 0.44 7.59
CA MET A 324 3.49 -0.70 6.97
C MET A 324 2.57 -1.91 7.07
N THR A 325 2.80 -2.92 6.24
CA THR A 325 2.05 -4.19 6.33
C THR A 325 2.18 -4.80 7.73
N GLU A 326 3.32 -4.59 8.38
CA GLU A 326 3.64 -5.12 9.70
C GLU A 326 2.93 -4.38 10.84
N THR A 327 2.70 -3.07 10.73
CA THR A 327 2.37 -2.22 11.89
C THR A 327 1.08 -1.44 11.77
N ASN A 328 0.36 -1.46 10.66
CA ASN A 328 -0.75 -0.57 10.43
C ASN A 328 -0.37 0.91 10.20
N LEU A 329 -1.41 1.78 10.25
CA LEU A 329 -1.27 3.22 10.31
C LEU A 329 -0.90 3.63 11.74
N THR A 330 0.35 3.99 11.97
CA THR A 330 0.88 4.35 13.29
C THR A 330 1.12 5.84 13.47
N ILE A 331 1.30 6.57 12.37
CA ILE A 331 1.49 8.02 12.36
C ILE A 331 0.55 8.62 11.32
N ALA A 332 -0.24 9.61 11.73
CA ALA A 332 -1.20 10.29 10.86
C ALA A 332 -1.44 11.73 11.33
N PRO A 333 -1.87 12.65 10.45
CA PRO A 333 -2.22 13.99 10.86
C PRO A 333 -3.43 13.98 11.80
N PRO A 334 -3.42 14.79 12.88
CA PRO A 334 -4.61 15.02 13.69
C PRO A 334 -5.73 15.63 12.83
N ARG A 335 -6.99 15.28 13.13
CA ARG A 335 -8.17 15.66 12.32
C ARG A 335 -8.30 17.16 11.99
N LYS A 336 -7.80 18.04 12.85
CA LYS A 336 -7.96 19.51 12.72
C LYS A 336 -6.65 20.23 12.43
N GLU A 337 -5.57 19.50 12.36
CA GLU A 337 -4.24 20.07 12.15
C GLU A 337 -3.55 19.36 11.01
N ARG A 338 -2.91 20.13 10.16
CA ARG A 338 -2.14 19.61 9.03
C ARG A 338 -0.85 20.39 8.90
N ARG A 339 0.25 19.66 8.79
CA ARG A 339 1.56 20.21 8.53
C ARG A 339 2.14 19.56 7.28
N LEU A 340 2.16 20.32 6.16
CA LEU A 340 2.66 19.81 4.89
C LEU A 340 4.11 19.36 5.00
N GLY A 341 4.44 18.23 4.37
CA GLY A 341 5.76 17.61 4.46
C GLY A 341 5.99 16.73 5.69
N PHE A 342 4.99 16.63 6.59
CA PHE A 342 4.99 15.71 7.73
C PHE A 342 3.94 14.61 7.55
N MET A 343 4.26 13.40 8.00
CA MET A 343 3.34 12.27 8.02
C MET A 343 2.23 12.44 9.07
N GLY A 344 2.50 13.21 10.13
CA GLY A 344 1.58 13.44 11.23
C GLY A 344 2.21 13.25 12.61
N THR A 345 1.36 12.96 13.58
CA THR A 345 1.69 12.60 14.96
C THR A 345 1.35 11.15 15.22
N VAL A 346 1.78 10.59 16.34
CA VAL A 346 1.47 9.20 16.71
C VAL A 346 -0.03 9.01 16.90
N VAL A 347 -0.60 7.98 16.29
CA VAL A 347 -2.01 7.61 16.44
C VAL A 347 -2.25 7.01 17.83
N GLU A 348 -3.41 7.26 18.42
CA GLU A 348 -3.80 6.75 19.74
C GLU A 348 -3.66 5.22 19.83
N GLY A 349 -3.06 4.73 20.91
CA GLY A 349 -2.78 3.31 21.14
C GLY A 349 -1.45 2.82 20.57
N PHE A 350 -0.73 3.68 19.85
CA PHE A 350 0.62 3.41 19.37
C PHE A 350 1.64 4.31 20.04
N GLU A 351 2.89 3.91 19.98
CA GLU A 351 4.03 4.70 20.42
C GLU A 351 5.08 4.70 19.31
N ALA A 352 5.78 5.82 19.16
CA ALA A 352 6.87 5.97 18.21
C ALA A 352 8.01 6.75 18.83
N THR A 353 9.24 6.38 18.48
CA THR A 353 10.46 7.13 18.81
C THR A 353 11.42 7.08 17.62
N ALA A 354 12.39 7.98 17.60
CA ALA A 354 13.50 7.95 16.65
C ALA A 354 14.82 7.69 17.41
N VAL A 355 15.63 6.72 16.92
CA VAL A 355 16.87 6.32 17.58
C VAL A 355 18.07 6.39 16.64
N ASP A 356 19.27 6.56 17.21
CA ASP A 356 20.53 6.47 16.49
C ASP A 356 20.95 5.00 16.23
N GLU A 357 22.13 4.81 15.66
CA GLU A 357 22.70 3.49 15.36
C GLU A 357 23.00 2.63 16.61
N HIS A 358 23.05 3.24 17.80
CA HIS A 358 23.24 2.57 19.08
C HIS A 358 21.92 2.26 19.80
N GLY A 359 20.77 2.65 19.21
CA GLY A 359 19.45 2.48 19.81
C GLY A 359 19.12 3.53 20.87
N VAL A 360 19.84 4.65 20.91
CA VAL A 360 19.59 5.76 21.82
C VAL A 360 18.62 6.75 21.15
N GLU A 361 17.58 7.17 21.87
CA GLU A 361 16.62 8.16 21.37
C GLU A 361 17.32 9.46 21.03
N VAL A 362 17.04 9.98 19.83
CA VAL A 362 17.59 11.24 19.33
C VAL A 362 16.71 12.43 19.72
N GLU A 363 17.33 13.61 19.82
CA GLU A 363 16.63 14.86 20.10
C GLU A 363 15.73 15.29 18.91
N ASP A 364 14.77 16.18 19.17
CA ASP A 364 13.95 16.80 18.14
C ASP A 364 14.83 17.52 17.11
N GLY A 365 14.52 17.33 15.83
CA GLY A 365 15.30 17.86 14.72
C GLY A 365 16.45 16.97 14.26
N VAL A 366 16.79 15.93 15.01
CA VAL A 366 17.84 14.95 14.64
C VAL A 366 17.22 13.73 13.98
N ALA A 367 17.84 13.26 12.89
CA ALA A 367 17.40 12.10 12.15
C ALA A 367 17.75 10.80 12.87
N GLY A 368 16.79 9.88 12.94
CA GLY A 368 16.96 8.55 13.54
C GLY A 368 16.10 7.48 12.90
N GLU A 369 16.33 6.20 13.24
CA GLU A 369 15.45 5.11 12.86
C GLU A 369 14.11 5.22 13.59
N LEU A 370 13.01 5.13 12.86
CA LEU A 370 11.67 5.07 13.43
C LEU A 370 11.43 3.70 14.08
N LEU A 371 11.23 3.71 15.38
CA LEU A 371 10.79 2.56 16.15
C LEU A 371 9.32 2.71 16.53
N LEU A 372 8.58 1.60 16.47
CA LEU A 372 7.14 1.58 16.70
C LEU A 372 6.78 0.49 17.72
N ARG A 373 5.80 0.75 18.56
CA ARG A 373 5.15 -0.28 19.39
C ARG A 373 3.70 0.08 19.66
N THR A 374 2.95 -0.88 20.17
CA THR A 374 1.53 -0.69 20.49
C THR A 374 1.18 -1.37 21.80
N SER A 375 0.25 -0.78 22.55
CA SER A 375 -0.40 -1.37 23.71
C SER A 375 -1.70 -2.10 23.33
N ILE A 376 -2.14 -1.97 22.07
CA ILE A 376 -3.37 -2.61 21.58
C ILE A 376 -3.02 -4.06 21.21
N PRO A 377 -3.60 -5.09 21.86
CA PRO A 377 -3.33 -6.48 21.53
C PRO A 377 -3.60 -6.77 20.05
N ASP A 378 -2.73 -7.55 19.42
CA ASP A 378 -2.88 -8.04 18.05
C ASP A 378 -3.08 -6.93 16.98
N ALA A 379 -2.62 -5.70 17.27
CA ALA A 379 -2.68 -4.60 16.31
C ALA A 379 -1.51 -4.60 15.32
N PHE A 380 -0.41 -5.29 15.62
CA PHE A 380 0.70 -5.53 14.71
C PHE A 380 0.67 -6.95 14.14
N SER A 381 1.45 -7.19 13.09
CA SER A 381 1.61 -8.51 12.51
C SER A 381 2.20 -9.51 13.52
N LEU A 382 1.95 -10.78 13.29
CA LEU A 382 2.56 -11.89 14.05
C LEU A 382 4.02 -12.15 13.64
N GLY A 383 4.56 -11.38 12.71
CA GLY A 383 5.88 -11.53 12.13
C GLY A 383 5.85 -12.07 10.70
N TYR A 384 6.94 -12.70 10.27
CA TYR A 384 7.13 -13.20 8.92
C TYR A 384 6.95 -14.72 8.85
N TRP A 385 6.14 -15.17 7.90
CA TRP A 385 5.86 -16.60 7.67
C TRP A 385 7.15 -17.38 7.48
N HIS A 386 7.35 -18.45 8.25
CA HIS A 386 8.54 -19.32 8.23
C HIS A 386 9.90 -18.58 8.32
N MET A 387 9.92 -17.35 8.84
CA MET A 387 11.15 -16.56 8.99
C MET A 387 11.33 -16.03 10.43
N PRO A 388 11.55 -16.90 11.42
CA PRO A 388 11.64 -16.51 12.83
C PRO A 388 12.80 -15.53 13.10
N GLU A 389 13.96 -15.73 12.47
CA GLU A 389 15.12 -14.86 12.62
C GLU A 389 14.85 -13.44 12.09
N ALA A 390 14.17 -13.32 10.94
CA ALA A 390 13.76 -12.02 10.40
C ALA A 390 12.70 -11.34 11.27
N THR A 391 11.82 -12.14 11.89
CA THR A 391 10.81 -11.66 12.83
C THR A 391 11.46 -11.10 14.10
N GLU A 392 12.41 -11.84 14.69
CA GLU A 392 13.18 -11.40 15.85
C GLU A 392 14.01 -10.14 15.54
N ALA A 393 14.67 -10.11 14.37
CA ALA A 393 15.46 -8.97 13.94
C ALA A 393 14.61 -7.69 13.76
N ALA A 394 13.35 -7.83 13.34
CA ALA A 394 12.43 -6.70 13.22
C ALA A 394 11.82 -6.27 14.57
N ASN A 395 11.73 -7.18 15.55
CA ASN A 395 11.07 -6.94 16.86
C ASN A 395 12.09 -7.04 17.99
N ARG A 396 12.99 -6.05 18.07
CA ARG A 396 14.06 -6.04 19.07
C ARG A 396 13.74 -5.12 20.25
N SER A 397 14.12 -5.52 21.46
CA SER A 397 13.99 -4.70 22.67
C SER A 397 12.58 -4.17 22.92
N GLY A 398 11.54 -4.91 22.50
CA GLY A 398 10.14 -4.50 22.66
C GLY A 398 9.65 -3.45 21.66
N TRP A 399 10.43 -3.16 20.62
CA TRP A 399 10.09 -2.24 19.54
C TRP A 399 10.15 -2.93 18.18
N PHE A 400 9.26 -2.54 17.29
CA PHE A 400 9.35 -2.87 15.88
C PHE A 400 10.28 -1.85 15.19
N HIS A 401 11.31 -2.35 14.54
CA HIS A 401 12.29 -1.60 13.77
C HIS A 401 11.79 -1.41 12.34
N SER A 402 11.33 -0.22 12.00
CA SER A 402 10.71 0.04 10.69
C SER A 402 11.70 0.02 9.53
N GLY A 403 12.98 0.30 9.81
CA GLY A 403 14.00 0.57 8.80
C GLY A 403 13.77 1.88 8.04
N ASP A 404 12.84 2.72 8.52
CA ASP A 404 12.57 4.07 8.01
C ASP A 404 13.34 5.10 8.84
N ARG A 405 13.95 6.06 8.16
CA ARG A 405 14.63 7.18 8.79
C ARG A 405 13.71 8.38 8.83
N VAL A 406 13.55 8.97 10.00
CA VAL A 406 12.63 10.08 10.25
C VAL A 406 13.30 11.20 11.03
N VAL A 407 12.69 12.39 10.99
CA VAL A 407 12.93 13.49 11.95
C VAL A 407 11.64 13.73 12.72
N ARG A 408 11.77 13.85 14.04
CA ARG A 408 10.69 14.30 14.92
C ARG A 408 10.86 15.80 15.21
N GLU A 409 9.78 16.58 15.11
CA GLU A 409 9.75 18.01 15.43
C GLU A 409 8.44 18.34 16.18
N GLN A 410 8.53 18.62 17.47
CA GLN A 410 7.35 18.96 18.30
C GLN A 410 6.25 17.90 18.23
N GLY A 411 6.63 16.62 18.25
CA GLY A 411 5.70 15.48 18.16
C GLY A 411 5.22 15.12 16.74
N TRP A 412 5.59 15.90 15.72
CA TRP A 412 5.34 15.59 14.31
C TRP A 412 6.51 14.83 13.71
N TYR A 413 6.21 13.82 12.87
CA TYR A 413 7.20 12.99 12.20
C TYR A 413 7.24 13.31 10.72
N ARG A 414 8.45 13.49 10.20
CA ARG A 414 8.73 13.66 8.78
C ARG A 414 9.59 12.49 8.30
N PHE A 415 9.14 11.83 7.24
CA PHE A 415 9.91 10.78 6.57
C PHE A 415 11.11 11.38 5.84
N LEU A 416 12.25 10.73 5.93
CA LEU A 416 13.44 11.09 5.17
C LEU A 416 13.73 10.08 4.07
N ASP A 417 13.96 8.81 4.44
CA ASP A 417 14.21 7.71 3.51
C ASP A 417 14.19 6.34 4.24
N ARG A 418 14.55 5.30 3.51
CA ARG A 418 14.89 4.00 4.07
C ARG A 418 16.36 4.00 4.51
N ILE A 419 16.66 3.41 5.66
CA ILE A 419 18.05 3.28 6.16
C ILE A 419 18.96 2.63 5.11
N LYS A 420 18.45 1.69 4.32
CA LYS A 420 19.17 1.01 3.23
C LYS A 420 19.39 1.87 1.99
N ASP A 421 18.69 2.99 1.86
CA ASP A 421 18.79 3.92 0.73
C ASP A 421 19.61 5.18 1.07
N VAL A 422 20.16 5.24 2.30
CA VAL A 422 21.11 6.27 2.70
C VAL A 422 22.40 6.08 1.91
N ILE A 423 22.91 7.18 1.34
CA ILE A 423 24.16 7.21 0.58
C ILE A 423 25.24 7.79 1.49
N ARG A 424 26.30 7.03 1.75
CA ARG A 424 27.41 7.51 2.61
C ARG A 424 28.53 8.07 1.75
N ARG A 425 28.68 9.38 1.76
CA ARG A 425 29.67 10.08 0.93
C ARG A 425 30.48 11.09 1.74
N ARG A 426 31.81 10.91 1.79
CA ARG A 426 32.74 11.79 2.48
C ARG A 426 32.42 12.02 3.96
N GLY A 427 31.99 10.95 4.63
CA GLY A 427 31.57 11.00 6.03
C GLY A 427 30.16 11.52 6.29
N GLU A 428 29.45 11.99 5.24
CA GLU A 428 28.08 12.51 5.34
C GLU A 428 27.06 11.45 4.92
N ASN A 429 25.92 11.40 5.60
CA ASN A 429 24.79 10.57 5.26
C ASN A 429 23.79 11.39 4.44
N ILE A 430 23.64 11.03 3.17
CA ILE A 430 22.77 11.71 2.20
C ILE A 430 21.46 10.93 2.07
N SER A 431 20.36 11.65 2.22
CA SER A 431 19.03 11.10 1.93
C SER A 431 18.81 11.06 0.42
N ALA A 432 18.67 9.86 -0.13
CA ALA A 432 18.28 9.68 -1.52
C ALA A 432 16.97 10.41 -1.83
N TRP A 433 16.00 10.34 -0.90
CA TRP A 433 14.72 11.02 -1.03
C TRP A 433 14.84 12.54 -1.12
N GLU A 434 15.68 13.18 -0.29
CA GLU A 434 15.88 14.65 -0.35
C GLU A 434 16.45 15.08 -1.71
N VAL A 435 17.36 14.29 -2.28
CA VAL A 435 17.90 14.56 -3.61
C VAL A 435 16.81 14.36 -4.69
N GLU A 436 16.01 13.30 -4.58
CA GLU A 436 14.87 13.03 -5.46
C GLU A 436 13.84 14.17 -5.42
N GLN A 437 13.52 14.70 -4.24
CA GLN A 437 12.61 15.84 -4.10
C GLN A 437 13.07 17.08 -4.89
N VAL A 438 14.37 17.35 -4.87
CA VAL A 438 14.94 18.45 -5.65
C VAL A 438 14.86 18.16 -7.13
N LEU A 439 15.25 16.95 -7.56
CA LEU A 439 15.22 16.53 -8.96
C LEU A 439 13.81 16.56 -9.53
N ASP A 440 12.83 15.96 -8.83
CA ASP A 440 11.44 15.86 -9.26
C ASP A 440 10.73 17.24 -9.35
N SER A 441 11.26 18.26 -8.68
CA SER A 441 10.76 19.63 -8.77
C SER A 441 11.33 20.42 -9.96
N ILE A 442 12.26 19.86 -10.73
CA ILE A 442 12.84 20.50 -11.92
C ILE A 442 11.87 20.39 -13.10
N PRO A 443 11.52 21.49 -13.78
CA PRO A 443 10.66 21.44 -14.95
C PRO A 443 11.17 20.46 -16.01
N GLY A 444 10.30 19.58 -16.49
CA GLY A 444 10.65 18.54 -17.49
C GLY A 444 11.09 17.20 -16.87
N VAL A 445 11.39 17.13 -15.59
CA VAL A 445 11.57 15.86 -14.87
C VAL A 445 10.20 15.33 -14.45
N ILE A 446 9.88 14.11 -14.86
CA ILE A 446 8.65 13.41 -14.43
C ILE A 446 8.90 12.70 -13.12
N ARG A 447 10.05 12.04 -12.99
CA ARG A 447 10.41 11.22 -11.84
C ARG A 447 11.92 10.96 -11.82
N SER A 448 12.48 10.87 -10.63
CA SER A 448 13.87 10.46 -10.43
C SER A 448 13.99 9.30 -9.44
N ALA A 449 15.15 8.65 -9.46
CA ALA A 449 15.57 7.67 -8.47
C ALA A 449 17.04 7.85 -8.17
N VAL A 450 17.36 8.03 -6.91
CA VAL A 450 18.72 8.26 -6.44
C VAL A 450 19.23 7.05 -5.69
N ILE A 451 20.43 6.60 -6.05
CA ILE A 451 21.05 5.39 -5.48
C ILE A 451 22.51 5.66 -5.09
N PRO A 452 23.03 4.91 -4.09
CA PRO A 452 24.46 4.81 -3.89
C PRO A 452 25.11 4.00 -5.02
N VAL A 453 26.27 4.45 -5.48
CA VAL A 453 27.17 3.67 -6.33
C VAL A 453 28.58 3.70 -5.73
N PRO A 454 29.34 2.59 -5.78
CA PRO A 454 30.68 2.54 -5.20
C PRO A 454 31.60 3.64 -5.78
N SER A 455 32.37 4.28 -4.93
CA SER A 455 33.42 5.22 -5.34
C SER A 455 34.81 4.58 -5.27
N GLU A 456 35.75 5.19 -5.97
CA GLU A 456 37.17 4.85 -5.92
C GLU A 456 37.84 5.08 -4.54
N PHE A 457 37.13 5.77 -3.62
CA PHE A 457 37.62 6.10 -2.28
C PHE A 457 37.04 5.24 -1.16
N GLY A 458 36.33 4.17 -1.49
CA GLY A 458 35.79 3.20 -0.51
C GLY A 458 34.47 3.60 0.15
N GLU A 459 33.91 4.75 -0.20
CA GLU A 459 32.55 5.21 0.16
C GLU A 459 31.67 5.26 -1.09
N ASP A 460 30.42 5.71 -0.94
CA ASP A 460 29.50 5.85 -2.06
C ASP A 460 29.68 7.18 -2.81
N GLU A 461 29.20 7.20 -4.05
CA GLU A 461 28.88 8.39 -4.83
C GLU A 461 27.37 8.44 -5.10
N VAL A 462 26.85 9.67 -5.29
CA VAL A 462 25.43 9.89 -5.58
C VAL A 462 25.18 9.72 -7.08
N MET A 463 24.34 8.77 -7.46
CA MET A 463 23.88 8.57 -8.82
C MET A 463 22.36 8.78 -8.90
N ALA A 464 21.91 9.54 -9.88
CA ALA A 464 20.51 9.78 -10.16
C ALA A 464 20.10 9.24 -11.54
N PHE A 465 19.06 8.43 -11.57
CA PHE A 465 18.33 8.08 -12.77
C PHE A 465 17.16 9.04 -12.94
N ILE A 466 16.95 9.55 -14.15
CA ILE A 466 15.97 10.60 -14.44
C ILE A 466 15.08 10.17 -15.60
N ARG A 467 13.77 10.29 -15.42
CA ARG A 467 12.78 10.18 -16.49
C ARG A 467 12.24 11.56 -16.82
N THR A 468 12.35 11.96 -18.08
CA THR A 468 11.85 13.24 -18.60
C THR A 468 10.53 13.10 -19.36
N ALA A 469 9.82 14.22 -19.53
CA ALA A 469 8.50 14.23 -20.17
C ALA A 469 8.52 13.71 -21.62
N ASP A 470 9.58 14.01 -22.35
CA ASP A 470 9.72 13.66 -23.77
C ASP A 470 10.52 12.36 -24.00
N GLY A 471 10.93 11.69 -22.90
CA GLY A 471 11.83 10.52 -22.97
C GLY A 471 13.22 10.84 -23.55
N ALA A 472 13.52 12.13 -23.71
CA ALA A 472 14.79 12.64 -24.23
C ALA A 472 15.83 12.77 -23.11
N VAL A 473 17.10 12.78 -23.48
CA VAL A 473 18.18 13.14 -22.58
C VAL A 473 18.01 14.61 -22.18
N GLY A 474 17.78 14.88 -20.89
CA GLY A 474 17.64 16.23 -20.36
C GLY A 474 18.96 17.01 -20.40
N ASP A 475 18.89 18.33 -20.13
CA ASP A 475 20.10 19.14 -19.95
C ASP A 475 20.73 18.82 -18.57
N SER A 476 21.66 17.87 -18.57
CA SER A 476 22.38 17.42 -17.35
C SER A 476 23.04 18.57 -16.60
N LYS A 477 23.53 19.59 -17.33
CA LYS A 477 24.18 20.76 -16.72
C LYS A 477 23.17 21.62 -15.97
N ALA A 478 22.02 21.91 -16.60
CA ALA A 478 20.93 22.66 -15.96
C ALA A 478 20.36 21.93 -14.73
N ILE A 479 20.29 20.59 -14.78
CA ILE A 479 19.86 19.76 -13.65
C ILE A 479 20.86 19.90 -12.49
N ILE A 480 22.15 19.74 -12.73
CA ILE A 480 23.19 19.90 -11.69
C ILE A 480 23.19 21.31 -11.13
N ASP A 481 23.08 22.35 -11.97
CA ASP A 481 22.98 23.73 -11.51
C ASP A 481 21.78 23.97 -10.59
N SER A 482 20.65 23.30 -10.88
CA SER A 482 19.47 23.35 -10.02
C SER A 482 19.71 22.64 -8.69
N CYS A 483 20.39 21.50 -8.70
CA CYS A 483 20.77 20.78 -7.48
C CYS A 483 21.75 21.58 -6.63
N GLU A 484 22.77 22.18 -7.22
CA GLU A 484 23.77 23.00 -6.49
C GLU A 484 23.18 24.22 -5.76
N ARG A 485 22.06 24.74 -6.26
CA ARG A 485 21.38 25.88 -5.61
C ARG A 485 20.52 25.44 -4.41
N ARG A 486 20.16 24.15 -4.30
CA ARG A 486 19.13 23.66 -3.36
C ARG A 486 19.60 22.52 -2.46
N LEU A 487 20.72 21.90 -2.78
CA LEU A 487 21.31 20.82 -2.00
C LEU A 487 22.68 21.21 -1.44
N PRO A 488 23.07 20.67 -0.28
CA PRO A 488 24.45 20.73 0.17
C PRO A 488 25.39 20.14 -0.89
N ARG A 489 26.57 20.69 -1.00
CA ARG A 489 27.54 20.32 -2.06
C ARG A 489 27.84 18.80 -2.10
N TYR A 490 27.85 18.16 -0.96
CA TYR A 490 28.10 16.73 -0.83
C TYR A 490 26.92 15.87 -1.35
N ALA A 491 25.69 16.40 -1.36
CA ALA A 491 24.48 15.68 -1.78
C ALA A 491 24.17 15.85 -3.28
N VAL A 492 24.87 16.77 -3.99
CA VAL A 492 24.69 16.95 -5.43
C VAL A 492 25.13 15.70 -6.18
N PRO A 493 24.30 15.14 -7.07
CA PRO A 493 24.64 13.94 -7.85
C PRO A 493 25.94 14.10 -8.64
N ARG A 494 26.82 13.10 -8.54
CA ARG A 494 27.97 12.99 -9.44
C ARG A 494 27.52 12.42 -10.79
N TYR A 495 26.71 11.38 -10.76
CA TYR A 495 26.30 10.65 -11.94
C TYR A 495 24.83 10.90 -12.26
N LEU A 496 24.54 11.17 -13.54
CA LEU A 496 23.17 11.24 -14.07
C LEU A 496 23.03 10.24 -15.22
N ASP A 497 21.92 9.50 -15.20
CA ASP A 497 21.50 8.65 -16.32
C ASP A 497 20.01 8.88 -16.63
N TYR A 498 19.61 8.59 -17.87
CA TYR A 498 18.25 8.85 -18.33
C TYR A 498 17.56 7.54 -18.69
N VAL A 499 16.35 7.37 -18.18
CA VAL A 499 15.55 6.18 -18.41
C VAL A 499 14.23 6.55 -19.07
N THR A 500 13.77 5.72 -19.98
CA THR A 500 12.42 5.84 -20.56
C THR A 500 11.36 5.34 -19.58
N GLU A 501 11.67 4.29 -18.81
CA GLU A 501 10.82 3.70 -17.81
C GLU A 501 11.65 3.22 -16.61
N PHE A 502 11.05 3.29 -15.41
CA PHE A 502 11.63 2.72 -14.20
C PHE A 502 11.13 1.29 -13.97
N PRO A 503 11.97 0.39 -13.45
CA PRO A 503 11.48 -0.86 -12.88
C PRO A 503 10.63 -0.53 -11.65
N LEU A 504 9.35 -0.92 -11.69
CA LEU A 504 8.41 -0.59 -10.62
C LEU A 504 7.96 -1.85 -9.87
N THR A 505 7.68 -1.69 -8.59
CA THR A 505 6.90 -2.66 -7.83
C THR A 505 5.44 -2.59 -8.27
N ASP A 506 4.64 -3.57 -7.87
CA ASP A 506 3.20 -3.61 -8.13
C ASP A 506 2.45 -2.39 -7.55
N THR A 507 3.01 -1.76 -6.51
CA THR A 507 2.52 -0.51 -5.93
C THR A 507 3.07 0.74 -6.62
N GLY A 508 3.80 0.61 -7.73
CA GLY A 508 4.38 1.73 -8.46
C GLY A 508 5.61 2.36 -7.79
N LYS A 509 6.20 1.72 -6.78
CA LYS A 509 7.48 2.14 -6.19
C LYS A 509 8.64 1.69 -7.07
N ILE A 510 9.67 2.54 -7.21
CA ILE A 510 10.86 2.20 -8.00
C ILE A 510 11.65 1.10 -7.28
N ARG A 511 12.02 0.05 -8.03
CA ARG A 511 12.90 -1.01 -7.54
C ARG A 511 14.35 -0.57 -7.60
N LYS A 512 14.76 0.25 -6.64
CA LYS A 512 16.13 0.81 -6.60
C LYS A 512 17.23 -0.26 -6.58
N HIS A 513 16.96 -1.46 -6.09
CA HIS A 513 17.93 -2.56 -6.14
C HIS A 513 18.28 -2.98 -7.57
N GLU A 514 17.31 -2.95 -8.50
CA GLU A 514 17.58 -3.21 -9.92
C GLU A 514 18.42 -2.10 -10.55
N LEU A 515 18.18 -0.85 -10.19
CA LEU A 515 19.00 0.29 -10.63
C LEU A 515 20.43 0.19 -10.09
N ARG A 516 20.63 -0.31 -8.86
CA ARG A 516 21.97 -0.55 -8.31
C ARG A 516 22.73 -1.64 -9.07
N LEU A 517 22.05 -2.64 -9.63
CA LEU A 517 22.68 -3.65 -10.49
C LEU A 517 23.12 -3.06 -11.83
N ILE A 518 22.41 -2.07 -12.36
CA ILE A 518 22.80 -1.34 -13.56
C ILE A 518 24.06 -0.52 -13.27
N GLY A 519 24.03 0.28 -12.18
CA GLY A 519 25.15 1.11 -11.75
C GLY A 519 25.56 2.15 -12.80
N VAL A 520 26.84 2.55 -12.75
CA VAL A 520 27.44 3.48 -13.72
C VAL A 520 27.75 2.74 -15.01
N THR A 521 27.25 3.23 -16.15
CA THR A 521 27.44 2.67 -17.50
C THR A 521 28.23 3.64 -18.39
N GLU A 522 28.53 3.23 -19.63
CA GLU A 522 29.19 4.09 -20.61
C GLU A 522 28.33 5.30 -21.03
N THR A 523 27.02 5.23 -20.86
CA THR A 523 26.08 6.33 -21.17
C THR A 523 25.86 7.27 -20.00
N THR A 524 26.30 6.90 -18.82
CA THR A 524 26.16 7.71 -17.61
C THR A 524 26.97 8.99 -17.69
N TRP A 525 26.32 10.13 -17.51
CA TRP A 525 26.99 11.43 -17.52
C TRP A 525 27.62 11.72 -16.13
N ASP A 526 28.94 12.01 -16.12
CA ASP A 526 29.70 12.38 -14.89
C ASP A 526 29.82 13.92 -14.78
N SER A 527 29.30 14.48 -13.68
CA SER A 527 29.32 15.93 -13.43
C SER A 527 30.69 16.49 -13.04
N THR A 528 31.69 15.64 -12.81
CA THR A 528 32.99 16.07 -12.22
C THR A 528 33.69 17.14 -13.05
N GLU A 529 33.85 16.93 -14.36
CA GLU A 529 34.51 17.90 -15.24
C GLU A 529 33.73 19.21 -15.36
N TYR A 530 32.41 19.12 -15.48
CA TYR A 530 31.53 20.29 -15.55
C TYR A 530 31.64 21.15 -14.29
N ARG A 531 31.58 20.54 -13.11
CA ARG A 531 31.68 21.23 -11.83
C ARG A 531 33.09 21.85 -11.61
N ALA A 532 34.15 21.14 -12.03
CA ALA A 532 35.51 21.65 -11.95
C ALA A 532 35.74 22.87 -12.84
N SER A 533 35.09 22.94 -14.02
CA SER A 533 35.21 24.09 -14.94
C SER A 533 34.61 25.39 -14.39
N ARG A 534 33.67 25.30 -13.44
CA ARG A 534 32.97 26.44 -12.81
C ARG A 534 33.62 26.91 -11.50
N SER A 535 34.52 26.12 -10.95
CA SER A 535 35.24 26.45 -9.70
C SER A 535 36.54 27.22 -9.97
N ARG A 536 36.87 27.47 -11.24
CA ARG A 536 37.94 28.32 -11.72
C ARG A 536 37.40 29.70 -12.16
#